data_c89de80a5fb6e5190e53ece10e629527
#
_entry.id   c89de80a5fb6e5190e53ece10e629527
#
_cell.length_a   1.000
_cell.length_b   1.000
_cell.length_c   1.000
_cell.angle_alpha   90.00
_cell.angle_beta   90.00
_cell.angle_gamma   90.00
#
_symmetry.space_group_name_H-M   'P 1'
#
loop_
_entity.id
_entity.type
_entity.pdbx_description
1 polymer ?
#
loop_
_entity_poly.entity_id
_entity_poly.type
_entity_poly.pdbx_seq_one_letter_code
_entity_poly.pdbx_strand_id
1 'polypeptide(L)' 'MRMDAILAPVLFCVALAPLASKAADDEQAGRKACMMDALTVCAKFIPDRERIANCLKSNSERISEPCRLLLVNAH' A
#
# COMPACT_ATOMS: atom_id res chain seq x y z
N MET A 1 14.48 -4.25 -43.97
CA MET A 1 14.45 -2.92 -43.77
C MET A 1 13.39 -2.44 -42.92
N ARG A 2 12.15 -2.66 -43.23
CA ARG A 2 11.10 -2.12 -42.47
C ARG A 2 10.98 -2.73 -41.12
N MET A 3 11.56 -3.85 -40.89
CA MET A 3 11.46 -4.50 -39.61
C MET A 3 12.17 -3.81 -38.50
N ASP A 4 13.17 -3.01 -38.83
CA ASP A 4 13.93 -2.35 -37.81
C ASP A 4 13.10 -1.36 -37.04
N ALA A 5 12.12 -0.75 -37.66
CA ALA A 5 11.31 0.26 -36.99
C ALA A 5 10.38 -0.36 -35.97
N ILE A 6 10.11 -1.63 -36.07
CA ILE A 6 9.16 -2.26 -35.18
C ILE A 6 9.75 -2.60 -33.85
N LEU A 7 11.04 -2.79 -33.78
CA LEU A 7 11.67 -3.20 -32.54
C LEU A 7 11.83 -2.08 -31.53
N ALA A 8 11.92 -0.86 -32.00
CA ALA A 8 12.17 0.27 -31.13
C ALA A 8 11.12 0.47 -30.03
N PRO A 9 9.84 0.41 -30.34
CA PRO A 9 8.83 0.71 -29.30
C PRO A 9 8.76 -0.30 -28.18
N VAL A 10 9.28 -1.48 -28.39
CA VAL A 10 9.20 -2.49 -27.35
C VAL A 10 10.06 -2.17 -26.15
N LEU A 11 11.18 -1.53 -26.38
CA LEU A 11 12.11 -1.23 -25.30
C LEU A 11 11.59 -0.20 -24.32
N PHE A 12 10.69 0.65 -24.75
CA PHE A 12 10.15 1.68 -23.89
C PHE A 12 9.35 1.14 -22.73
N CYS A 13 8.61 0.10 -22.96
CA CYS A 13 7.72 -0.42 -21.93
C CYS A 13 8.45 -0.95 -20.72
N VAL A 14 9.66 -1.45 -20.94
CA VAL A 14 10.42 -2.04 -19.85
C VAL A 14 10.92 -1.00 -18.87
N ALA A 15 11.20 0.18 -19.34
CA ALA A 15 11.79 1.21 -18.50
C ALA A 15 10.85 1.74 -17.43
N LEU A 16 9.55 1.62 -17.63
CA LEU A 16 8.57 2.16 -16.69
C LEU A 16 8.21 1.22 -15.56
N ALA A 17 8.50 -0.05 -15.73
CA ALA A 17 8.10 -1.05 -14.75
C ALA A 17 8.66 -0.81 -13.34
N PRO A 18 9.93 -0.48 -13.17
CA PRO A 18 10.49 -0.32 -11.82
C PRO A 18 9.87 0.79 -10.99
N LEU A 19 9.40 1.83 -11.62
CA LEU A 19 8.83 2.96 -10.88
C LEU A 19 7.50 2.59 -10.25
N ALA A 20 6.72 1.79 -10.93
CA ALA A 20 5.41 1.41 -10.41
C ALA A 20 5.52 0.46 -9.23
N SER A 21 6.53 -0.39 -9.20
CA SER A 21 6.61 -1.38 -8.15
C SER A 21 6.98 -0.78 -6.80
N LYS A 22 7.68 0.34 -6.77
CA LYS A 22 8.03 0.93 -5.49
C LYS A 22 6.81 1.47 -4.75
N ALA A 23 5.91 2.14 -5.44
CA ALA A 23 4.71 2.65 -4.82
C ALA A 23 3.82 1.51 -4.34
N ALA A 24 3.75 0.41 -5.10
CA ALA A 24 2.96 -0.73 -4.71
C ALA A 24 3.51 -1.41 -3.47
N ASP A 25 4.84 -1.44 -3.31
CA ASP A 25 5.46 -2.02 -2.15
C ASP A 25 5.15 -1.24 -0.89
N ASP A 26 5.17 0.08 -0.95
CA ASP A 26 4.86 0.92 0.20
C ASP A 26 3.42 0.73 0.64
N GLU A 27 2.52 0.68 -0.31
CA GLU A 27 1.11 0.50 0.00
C GLU A 27 0.87 -0.87 0.61
N GLN A 28 1.53 -1.89 0.07
CA GLN A 28 1.37 -3.24 0.57
C GLN A 28 1.92 -3.38 1.98
N ALA A 29 3.05 -2.75 2.25
CA ALA A 29 3.63 -2.76 3.59
C ALA A 29 2.69 -2.10 4.59
N GLY A 30 2.04 -1.01 4.20
CA GLY A 30 1.09 -0.34 5.06
C GLY A 30 -0.11 -1.21 5.37
N ARG A 31 -0.65 -1.89 4.37
CA ARG A 31 -1.80 -2.76 4.59
C ARG A 31 -1.47 -3.91 5.51
N LYS A 32 -0.29 -4.49 5.33
CA LYS A 32 0.13 -5.59 6.18
C LYS A 32 0.30 -5.11 7.62
N ALA A 33 0.93 -3.96 7.79
CA ALA A 33 1.13 -3.41 9.12
C ALA A 33 -0.20 -3.07 9.79
N CYS A 34 -1.15 -2.52 9.05
CA CYS A 34 -2.45 -2.20 9.62
C CYS A 34 -3.22 -3.46 10.01
N MET A 35 -3.05 -4.53 9.26
CA MET A 35 -3.70 -5.78 9.62
C MET A 35 -3.18 -6.29 10.95
N MET A 36 -1.88 -6.25 11.15
CA MET A 36 -1.30 -6.67 12.41
C MET A 36 -1.72 -5.77 13.55
N ASP A 37 -1.75 -4.46 13.31
CA ASP A 37 -2.17 -3.53 14.35
C ASP A 37 -3.64 -3.71 14.69
N ALA A 38 -4.48 -4.02 13.71
CA ALA A 38 -5.88 -4.26 13.97
C ALA A 38 -6.06 -5.49 14.85
N LEU A 39 -5.25 -6.51 14.64
CA LEU A 39 -5.35 -7.74 15.42
C LEU A 39 -4.88 -7.54 16.87
N THR A 40 -3.98 -6.59 17.10
CA THR A 40 -3.44 -6.38 18.43
C THR A 40 -4.11 -5.24 19.17
N VAL A 41 -4.36 -4.12 18.50
CA VAL A 41 -4.89 -2.94 19.15
C VAL A 41 -6.42 -2.85 19.06
N CYS A 42 -6.97 -3.30 17.94
CA CYS A 42 -8.39 -3.14 17.65
C CYS A 42 -9.13 -4.46 17.46
N ALA A 43 -8.64 -5.51 18.08
CA ALA A 43 -9.19 -6.86 17.87
C ALA A 43 -10.68 -6.96 18.18
N LYS A 44 -11.15 -6.22 19.16
CA LYS A 44 -12.54 -6.34 19.58
C LYS A 44 -13.52 -5.82 18.55
N PHE A 45 -13.05 -5.07 17.56
CA PHE A 45 -13.92 -4.52 16.54
C PHE A 45 -13.96 -5.37 15.28
N ILE A 46 -13.16 -6.42 15.21
CA ILE A 46 -13.15 -7.30 14.04
C ILE A 46 -14.48 -8.04 13.99
N PRO A 47 -15.12 -8.15 12.83
CA PRO A 47 -14.66 -7.77 11.49
C PRO A 47 -15.21 -6.45 10.96
N ASP A 48 -15.61 -5.54 11.81
CA ASP A 48 -16.23 -4.28 11.40
C ASP A 48 -15.14 -3.32 10.91
N ARG A 49 -15.03 -3.18 9.58
CA ARG A 49 -13.97 -2.39 8.97
C ARG A 49 -14.01 -0.94 9.39
N GLU A 50 -15.19 -0.38 9.50
CA GLU A 50 -15.31 1.03 9.82
C GLU A 50 -14.85 1.30 11.24
N ARG A 51 -15.23 0.44 12.16
CA ARG A 51 -14.82 0.60 13.55
C ARG A 51 -13.34 0.34 13.73
N ILE A 52 -12.79 -0.60 12.95
CA ILE A 52 -11.36 -0.86 13.00
C ILE A 52 -10.60 0.37 12.52
N ALA A 53 -11.03 0.98 11.42
CA ALA A 53 -10.37 2.18 10.90
C ALA A 53 -10.41 3.30 11.92
N ASN A 54 -11.55 3.52 12.56
CA ASN A 54 -11.66 4.56 13.57
C ASN A 54 -10.80 4.24 14.79
N CYS A 55 -10.73 2.98 15.17
CA CYS A 55 -9.90 2.55 16.27
C CYS A 55 -8.42 2.81 15.99
N LEU A 56 -7.96 2.44 14.80
CA LEU A 56 -6.58 2.65 14.43
C LEU A 56 -6.22 4.13 14.42
N LYS A 57 -7.12 4.96 13.90
CA LYS A 57 -6.89 6.40 13.89
C LYS A 57 -6.83 6.98 15.29
N SER A 58 -7.68 6.51 16.17
CA SER A 58 -7.69 6.98 17.54
C SER A 58 -6.48 6.51 18.34
N ASN A 59 -5.81 5.46 17.86
CA ASN A 59 -4.65 4.91 18.53
C ASN A 59 -3.39 5.08 17.69
N SER A 60 -3.26 6.20 17.01
CA SER A 60 -2.16 6.43 16.09
C SER A 60 -0.80 6.31 16.76
N GLU A 61 -0.71 6.53 18.06
CA GLU A 61 0.55 6.41 18.77
C GLU A 61 0.92 4.95 19.05
N ARG A 62 -0.04 4.06 18.99
CA ARG A 62 0.17 2.66 19.33
C ARG A 62 0.29 1.76 18.11
N ILE A 63 0.09 2.29 16.92
CA ILE A 63 0.19 1.51 15.71
C ILE A 63 1.52 1.77 15.04
N SER A 64 1.89 0.88 14.14
CA SER A 64 3.17 1.00 13.46
C SER A 64 3.17 2.16 12.47
N GLU A 65 4.37 2.64 12.15
CA GLU A 65 4.48 3.78 11.26
C GLU A 65 3.94 3.50 9.86
N PRO A 66 4.20 2.35 9.24
CA PRO A 66 3.63 2.09 7.92
C PRO A 66 2.11 2.12 7.92
N CYS A 67 1.48 1.63 8.99
CA CYS A 67 0.03 1.69 9.08
C CYS A 67 -0.44 3.13 9.23
N ARG A 68 0.25 3.91 10.05
CA ARG A 68 -0.10 5.31 10.25
C ARG A 68 -0.04 6.09 8.95
N LEU A 69 1.01 5.86 8.16
CA LEU A 69 1.16 6.53 6.89
C LEU A 69 0.07 6.14 5.91
N LEU A 70 -0.33 4.88 5.92
CA LEU A 70 -1.40 4.44 5.05
C LEU A 70 -2.71 5.14 5.39
N LEU A 71 -3.00 5.29 6.67
CA LEU A 71 -4.23 5.95 7.10
C LEU A 71 -4.25 7.42 6.73
N VAL A 72 -3.10 8.08 6.80
CA VAL A 72 -3.02 9.50 6.44
C VAL A 72 -3.23 9.70 4.95
N ASN A 73 -2.72 8.78 4.14
CA ASN A 73 -2.83 8.90 2.70
C ASN A 73 -4.13 8.35 2.13
N ALA A 74 -4.91 7.64 2.92
CA ALA A 74 -6.17 7.10 2.47
C ALA A 74 -7.26 8.14 2.62
N HIS A 75 -8.10 8.28 1.59
CA HIS A 75 -9.18 9.27 1.63
C HIS A 75 -10.53 8.64 1.47
#